data_7b1e3cb9b6150d91d8d68b7a7c1ef0b2
#
_entry.id   7b1e3cb9b6150d91d8d68b7a7c1ef0b2
#
_cell.length_a   1.000
_cell.length_b   1.000
_cell.length_c   1.000
_cell.angle_alpha   90.00
_cell.angle_beta   90.00
_cell.angle_gamma   90.00
#
_symmetry.space_group_name_H-M   'P 1'
#
loop_
_entity.id
_entity.type
_entity.pdbx_description
1 polymer ?
#
loop_
_entity_poly.entity_id
_entity_poly.type
_entity_poly.pdbx_seq_one_letter_code
_entity_poly.pdbx_strand_id
1 'polypeptide(L)'
;MLYGRVGIDMFAGPTEIAVIADATADAAVVAEDLVSQAEHGPDSPAWLITTSRQLADDVMAQMDRHINALPETARNAATVAWRDYGEVILCDTDEEAAQVSDEYAAEHLEIHTNKDEWYTARLKNYGSLFIGEETTVTYGDKCSGTNHILPTKGAAHYTGGLSVHKFLKIVTTQRMTKEANREVGQAAARISRLEGMEGHARAADVRLRKYFPRENLG
;
A
#
# COMPACT_ATOMS: atom_id res chain seq x y z
N MET A 1 -11.04 23.93 -1.97
CA MET A 1 -10.51 22.61 -2.40
C MET A 1 -9.13 22.85 -2.99
N LEU A 2 -8.10 22.16 -2.47
CA LEU A 2 -6.70 22.36 -2.90
C LEU A 2 -6.31 21.46 -4.08
N TYR A 3 -7.01 20.33 -4.24
CA TYR A 3 -6.76 19.40 -5.35
C TYR A 3 -6.85 20.10 -6.72
N GLY A 4 -5.85 19.87 -7.54
CA GLY A 4 -5.71 20.51 -8.85
C GLY A 4 -4.65 21.63 -8.87
N ARG A 5 -4.47 22.36 -7.78
CA ARG A 5 -3.34 23.30 -7.62
C ARG A 5 -2.12 22.62 -7.02
N VAL A 6 -2.37 21.67 -6.11
CA VAL A 6 -1.35 20.82 -5.49
C VAL A 6 -1.77 19.37 -5.61
N GLY A 7 -0.81 18.45 -5.60
CA GLY A 7 -1.06 17.03 -5.50
C GLY A 7 -1.56 16.66 -4.12
N ILE A 8 -2.45 15.69 -4.04
CA ILE A 8 -2.80 14.98 -2.81
C ILE A 8 -2.28 13.56 -2.99
N ASP A 9 -1.50 13.09 -2.02
CA ASP A 9 -0.91 11.76 -2.09
C ASP A 9 -1.96 10.70 -1.76
N MET A 10 -2.08 10.30 -0.52
CA MET A 10 -3.06 9.32 -0.07
C MET A 10 -3.80 9.85 1.17
N PHE A 11 -4.96 9.27 1.44
CA PHE A 11 -5.65 9.55 2.71
C PHE A 11 -4.92 8.85 3.84
N ALA A 12 -4.54 9.60 4.88
CA ALA A 12 -4.09 9.03 6.13
C ALA A 12 -5.29 8.42 6.86
N GLY A 13 -5.22 7.14 7.18
CA GLY A 13 -6.14 6.43 8.05
C GLY A 13 -5.54 6.22 9.43
N PRO A 14 -6.22 5.47 10.32
CA PRO A 14 -5.62 4.96 11.53
C PRO A 14 -4.42 4.11 11.17
N THR A 15 -3.35 4.24 11.94
CA THR A 15 -2.17 3.38 11.75
C THR A 15 -2.48 1.95 12.17
N GLU A 16 -1.89 0.98 11.50
CA GLU A 16 -2.21 -0.43 11.65
C GLU A 16 -0.95 -1.32 11.59
N ILE A 17 -1.00 -2.46 12.26
CA ILE A 17 0.06 -3.47 12.22
C ILE A 17 -0.51 -4.86 12.00
N ALA A 18 0.19 -5.67 11.21
CA ALA A 18 0.04 -7.11 11.18
C ALA A 18 1.37 -7.77 11.55
N VAL A 19 1.33 -8.80 12.38
CA VAL A 19 2.49 -9.62 12.73
C VAL A 19 2.22 -11.05 12.27
N ILE A 20 3.05 -11.57 11.37
CA ILE A 20 3.08 -13.00 11.04
C ILE A 20 4.09 -13.65 11.99
N ALA A 21 3.66 -14.61 12.78
CA ALA A 21 4.52 -15.27 13.74
C ALA A 21 4.26 -16.78 13.81
N ASP A 22 5.32 -17.57 13.97
CA ASP A 22 5.21 -19.01 14.18
C ASP A 22 5.58 -19.43 15.63
N ALA A 23 5.65 -20.71 15.89
CA ALA A 23 5.95 -21.24 17.23
C ALA A 23 7.36 -20.88 17.76
N THR A 24 8.23 -20.30 16.94
CA THR A 24 9.59 -19.88 17.35
C THR A 24 9.66 -18.44 17.83
N ALA A 25 8.63 -17.64 17.59
CA ALA A 25 8.55 -16.25 18.02
C ALA A 25 8.42 -16.11 19.55
N ASP A 26 8.96 -15.01 20.09
CA ASP A 26 8.76 -14.64 21.49
C ASP A 26 7.41 -13.92 21.65
N ALA A 27 6.50 -14.55 22.41
CA ALA A 27 5.15 -14.01 22.63
C ALA A 27 5.16 -12.62 23.31
N ALA A 28 6.18 -12.30 24.11
CA ALA A 28 6.26 -11.01 24.79
C ALA A 28 6.70 -9.91 23.79
N VAL A 29 7.58 -10.24 22.86
CA VAL A 29 7.99 -9.32 21.78
C VAL A 29 6.80 -9.03 20.87
N VAL A 30 6.11 -10.07 20.38
CA VAL A 30 4.92 -9.92 19.55
C VAL A 30 3.82 -9.10 20.23
N ALA A 31 3.55 -9.37 21.52
CA ALA A 31 2.55 -8.60 22.28
C ALA A 31 2.93 -7.13 22.42
N GLU A 32 4.22 -6.81 22.65
CA GLU A 32 4.69 -5.43 22.75
C GLU A 32 4.58 -4.69 21.43
N ASP A 33 4.91 -5.34 20.30
CA ASP A 33 4.80 -4.73 18.97
C ASP A 33 3.35 -4.42 18.62
N LEU A 34 2.40 -5.34 18.89
CA LEU A 34 0.97 -5.11 18.72
C LEU A 34 0.47 -3.94 19.60
N VAL A 35 0.90 -3.88 20.86
CA VAL A 35 0.50 -2.83 21.80
C VAL A 35 1.10 -1.47 21.39
N SER A 36 2.35 -1.45 20.93
CA SER A 36 3.03 -0.22 20.48
C SER A 36 2.31 0.44 19.33
N GLN A 37 1.59 -0.33 18.52
CA GLN A 37 0.76 0.21 17.43
C GLN A 37 -0.62 0.61 17.93
N ALA A 38 -1.23 -0.19 18.78
CA ALA A 38 -2.55 0.09 19.35
C ALA A 38 -2.58 1.38 20.22
N GLU A 39 -1.44 1.82 20.77
CA GLU A 39 -1.35 3.05 21.56
C GLU A 39 -1.58 4.34 20.74
N HIS A 40 -1.42 4.30 19.41
CA HIS A 40 -1.55 5.46 18.55
C HIS A 40 -2.97 6.05 18.51
N GLY A 41 -4.00 5.22 18.67
CA GLY A 41 -5.38 5.68 18.65
C GLY A 41 -6.40 4.57 18.93
N PRO A 42 -7.62 4.93 19.38
CA PRO A 42 -8.64 3.94 19.72
C PRO A 42 -9.17 3.15 18.52
N ASP A 43 -8.82 3.53 17.30
CA ASP A 43 -9.20 2.92 16.04
C ASP A 43 -8.01 2.35 15.25
N SER A 44 -6.86 2.13 15.93
CA SER A 44 -5.65 1.55 15.34
C SER A 44 -5.69 0.02 15.37
N PRO A 45 -5.86 -0.66 14.21
CA PRO A 45 -5.91 -2.12 14.17
C PRO A 45 -4.56 -2.76 14.51
N ALA A 46 -4.62 -3.91 15.17
CA ALA A 46 -3.45 -4.73 15.49
C ALA A 46 -3.79 -6.20 15.29
N TRP A 47 -3.13 -6.87 14.36
CA TRP A 47 -3.46 -8.22 13.91
C TRP A 47 -2.30 -9.18 14.12
N LEU A 48 -2.56 -10.28 14.78
CA LEU A 48 -1.65 -11.43 14.84
C LEU A 48 -2.13 -12.50 13.86
N ILE A 49 -1.27 -12.88 12.93
CA ILE A 49 -1.50 -13.97 11.97
C ILE A 49 -0.50 -15.08 12.33
N THR A 50 -0.99 -16.23 12.77
CA THR A 50 -0.08 -17.29 13.26
C THR A 50 -0.54 -18.68 12.87
N THR A 51 0.41 -19.58 12.70
CA THR A 51 0.17 -21.01 12.53
C THR A 51 0.26 -21.77 13.87
N SER A 52 0.57 -21.08 14.98
CA SER A 52 0.74 -21.66 16.29
C SER A 52 -0.37 -21.29 17.26
N ARG A 53 -1.24 -22.24 17.60
CA ARG A 53 -2.25 -22.05 18.64
C ARG A 53 -1.63 -21.62 19.98
N GLN A 54 -0.52 -22.26 20.36
CA GLN A 54 0.14 -21.95 21.61
C GLN A 54 0.63 -20.50 21.64
N LEU A 55 1.28 -20.03 20.56
CA LEU A 55 1.72 -18.64 20.47
C LEU A 55 0.54 -17.66 20.54
N ALA A 56 -0.55 -17.96 19.85
CA ALA A 56 -1.77 -17.13 19.89
C ALA A 56 -2.28 -16.98 21.34
N ASP A 57 -2.38 -18.08 22.07
CA ASP A 57 -2.85 -18.08 23.47
C ASP A 57 -1.86 -17.32 24.38
N ASP A 58 -0.55 -17.51 24.19
CA ASP A 58 0.51 -16.86 24.98
C ASP A 58 0.56 -15.34 24.72
N VAL A 59 0.38 -14.89 23.48
CA VAL A 59 0.29 -13.46 23.12
C VAL A 59 -0.95 -12.84 23.76
N MET A 60 -2.12 -13.45 23.56
CA MET A 60 -3.37 -12.95 24.16
C MET A 60 -3.28 -12.82 25.68
N ALA A 61 -2.63 -13.77 26.35
CA ALA A 61 -2.45 -13.74 27.82
C ALA A 61 -1.55 -12.58 28.29
N GLN A 62 -0.72 -12.02 27.40
CA GLN A 62 0.21 -10.93 27.74
C GLN A 62 -0.34 -9.54 27.40
N MET A 63 -1.32 -9.42 26.50
CA MET A 63 -1.83 -8.14 26.02
C MET A 63 -2.25 -7.19 27.16
N ASP A 64 -3.05 -7.66 28.11
CA ASP A 64 -3.50 -6.84 29.24
C ASP A 64 -2.34 -6.32 30.08
N ARG A 65 -1.30 -7.11 30.28
CA ARG A 65 -0.09 -6.71 31.02
C ARG A 65 0.63 -5.58 30.31
N HIS A 66 0.87 -5.70 29.00
CA HIS A 66 1.58 -4.70 28.21
C HIS A 66 0.75 -3.42 28.10
N ILE A 67 -0.55 -3.50 27.81
CA ILE A 67 -1.47 -2.36 27.77
C ILE A 67 -1.49 -1.63 29.12
N ASN A 68 -1.57 -2.35 30.25
CA ASN A 68 -1.61 -1.75 31.58
C ASN A 68 -0.29 -1.08 32.01
N ALA A 69 0.82 -1.43 31.39
CA ALA A 69 2.12 -0.78 31.62
C ALA A 69 2.23 0.61 30.96
N LEU A 70 1.37 0.94 29.99
CA LEU A 70 1.37 2.22 29.30
C LEU A 70 0.90 3.38 30.19
N PRO A 71 1.34 4.63 29.90
CA PRO A 71 0.73 5.83 30.46
C PRO A 71 -0.76 5.92 30.18
N GLU A 72 -1.52 6.59 31.04
CA GLU A 72 -2.99 6.58 31.01
C GLU A 72 -3.61 6.86 29.63
N THR A 73 -3.13 7.88 28.93
CA THR A 73 -3.68 8.24 27.62
C THR A 73 -3.46 7.15 26.57
N ALA A 74 -2.23 6.62 26.48
CA ALA A 74 -1.85 5.55 25.57
C ALA A 74 -2.58 4.25 25.94
N ARG A 75 -2.65 3.91 27.23
CA ARG A 75 -3.39 2.76 27.74
C ARG A 75 -4.87 2.81 27.35
N ASN A 76 -5.53 3.95 27.49
CA ASN A 76 -6.92 4.09 27.12
C ASN A 76 -7.14 3.88 25.62
N ALA A 77 -6.26 4.42 24.77
CA ALA A 77 -6.28 4.18 23.33
C ALA A 77 -6.07 2.70 23.00
N ALA A 78 -4.99 2.10 23.49
CA ALA A 78 -4.65 0.70 23.25
C ALA A 78 -5.73 -0.28 23.73
N THR A 79 -6.36 0.01 24.89
CA THR A 79 -7.46 -0.81 25.41
C THR A 79 -8.64 -0.86 24.43
N VAL A 80 -9.03 0.29 23.88
CA VAL A 80 -10.14 0.36 22.93
C VAL A 80 -9.75 -0.25 21.59
N ALA A 81 -8.56 0.09 21.10
CA ALA A 81 -8.03 -0.43 19.82
C ALA A 81 -7.96 -1.96 19.83
N TRP A 82 -7.35 -2.56 20.85
CA TRP A 82 -7.26 -4.01 20.97
C TRP A 82 -8.63 -4.68 21.11
N ARG A 83 -9.54 -4.13 21.91
CA ARG A 83 -10.88 -4.68 22.11
C ARG A 83 -11.70 -4.68 20.82
N ASP A 84 -11.67 -3.57 20.02
CA ASP A 84 -12.59 -3.32 18.95
C ASP A 84 -12.00 -3.63 17.56
N TYR A 85 -10.67 -3.62 17.41
CA TYR A 85 -9.93 -3.78 16.15
C TYR A 85 -8.75 -4.76 16.23
N GLY A 86 -8.50 -5.34 17.41
CA GLY A 86 -7.50 -6.41 17.56
C GLY A 86 -8.04 -7.74 17.05
N GLU A 87 -7.23 -8.46 16.30
CA GLU A 87 -7.60 -9.79 15.81
C GLU A 87 -6.43 -10.77 15.96
N VAL A 88 -6.75 -12.00 16.34
CA VAL A 88 -5.81 -13.13 16.37
C VAL A 88 -6.29 -14.19 15.40
N ILE A 89 -5.61 -14.34 14.29
CA ILE A 89 -5.98 -15.18 13.17
C ILE A 89 -5.11 -16.43 13.18
N LEU A 90 -5.73 -17.58 13.43
CA LEU A 90 -5.05 -18.87 13.39
C LEU A 90 -5.20 -19.50 12.02
N CYS A 91 -4.09 -19.71 11.34
CA CYS A 91 -3.99 -20.30 10.02
C CYS A 91 -3.52 -21.76 10.11
N ASP A 92 -3.97 -22.60 9.20
CA ASP A 92 -3.56 -24.00 9.13
C ASP A 92 -2.17 -24.17 8.48
N THR A 93 -1.77 -23.25 7.61
CA THR A 93 -0.51 -23.31 6.85
C THR A 93 0.14 -21.93 6.71
N ASP A 94 1.45 -21.93 6.39
CA ASP A 94 2.18 -20.69 6.06
C ASP A 94 1.63 -20.01 4.81
N GLU A 95 1.16 -20.78 3.83
CA GLU A 95 0.54 -20.27 2.60
C GLU A 95 -0.74 -19.50 2.92
N GLU A 96 -1.57 -20.02 3.81
CA GLU A 96 -2.77 -19.34 4.29
C GLU A 96 -2.41 -18.06 5.06
N ALA A 97 -1.43 -18.12 5.95
CA ALA A 97 -0.97 -16.95 6.70
C ALA A 97 -0.47 -15.84 5.76
N ALA A 98 0.29 -16.18 4.71
CA ALA A 98 0.75 -15.22 3.71
C ALA A 98 -0.42 -14.65 2.89
N GLN A 99 -1.40 -15.47 2.52
CA GLN A 99 -2.60 -15.02 1.80
C GLN A 99 -3.45 -14.08 2.66
N VAL A 100 -3.71 -14.42 3.90
CA VAL A 100 -4.45 -13.57 4.85
C VAL A 100 -3.73 -12.24 5.03
N SER A 101 -2.42 -12.24 5.21
CA SER A 101 -1.63 -11.01 5.30
C SER A 101 -1.75 -10.13 4.05
N ASP A 102 -1.68 -10.73 2.86
CA ASP A 102 -1.84 -10.00 1.59
C ASP A 102 -3.27 -9.46 1.40
N GLU A 103 -4.30 -10.12 1.97
CA GLU A 103 -5.69 -9.62 1.95
C GLU A 103 -5.89 -8.42 2.90
N TYR A 104 -5.26 -8.44 4.06
CA TYR A 104 -5.26 -7.29 5.00
C TYR A 104 -4.47 -6.11 4.46
N ALA A 105 -3.39 -6.36 3.74
CA ALA A 105 -2.54 -5.33 3.12
C ALA A 105 -2.14 -4.25 4.13
N ALA A 106 -1.59 -4.68 5.28
CA ALA A 106 -1.30 -3.83 6.42
C ALA A 106 -0.29 -2.73 6.11
N GLU A 107 -0.41 -1.61 6.80
CA GLU A 107 0.56 -0.51 6.78
C GLU A 107 1.94 -0.99 7.22
N HIS A 108 2.01 -1.62 8.38
CA HIS A 108 3.21 -2.24 8.92
C HIS A 108 3.01 -3.75 8.97
N LEU A 109 3.95 -4.48 8.41
CA LEU A 109 3.96 -5.94 8.43
C LEU A 109 5.26 -6.44 9.04
N GLU A 110 5.16 -7.18 10.14
CA GLU A 110 6.30 -7.83 10.78
C GLU A 110 6.27 -9.34 10.54
N ILE A 111 7.45 -9.96 10.43
CA ILE A 111 7.62 -11.40 10.29
C ILE A 111 8.51 -11.88 11.43
N HIS A 112 7.98 -12.74 12.31
CA HIS A 112 8.67 -13.37 13.43
C HIS A 112 8.59 -14.89 13.25
N THR A 113 9.33 -15.42 12.29
CA THR A 113 9.27 -16.85 11.94
C THR A 113 10.66 -17.45 11.73
N ASN A 114 10.74 -18.76 11.68
CA ASN A 114 11.95 -19.43 11.21
C ASN A 114 12.03 -19.57 9.69
N LYS A 115 11.11 -18.91 8.95
CA LYS A 115 10.96 -18.97 7.48
C LYS A 115 10.91 -17.59 6.84
N ASP A 116 11.61 -16.60 7.38
CA ASP A 116 11.54 -15.20 6.96
C ASP A 116 11.75 -14.99 5.46
N GLU A 117 12.76 -15.65 4.88
CA GLU A 117 13.04 -15.59 3.45
C GLU A 117 11.90 -16.19 2.60
N TRP A 118 11.23 -17.22 3.12
CA TRP A 118 10.09 -17.83 2.44
C TRP A 118 8.90 -16.87 2.36
N TYR A 119 8.60 -16.16 3.47
CA TYR A 119 7.55 -15.14 3.52
C TYR A 119 7.92 -13.93 2.67
N THR A 120 9.13 -13.41 2.82
CA THR A 120 9.63 -12.25 2.06
C THR A 120 9.51 -12.45 0.53
N ALA A 121 9.74 -13.67 0.05
CA ALA A 121 9.62 -13.99 -1.37
C ALA A 121 8.16 -14.07 -1.88
N ARG A 122 7.16 -14.12 -1.01
CA ARG A 122 5.75 -14.36 -1.36
C ARG A 122 4.84 -13.19 -1.07
N LEU A 123 5.06 -12.50 0.03
CA LEU A 123 4.26 -11.34 0.44
C LEU A 123 4.36 -10.21 -0.58
N LYS A 124 3.25 -9.53 -0.83
CA LYS A 124 3.13 -8.52 -1.90
C LYS A 124 2.50 -7.22 -1.42
N ASN A 125 1.58 -7.29 -0.45
CA ASN A 125 0.72 -6.19 -0.08
C ASN A 125 1.04 -5.73 1.36
N TYR A 126 1.96 -4.78 1.48
CA TYR A 126 2.32 -4.15 2.74
C TYR A 126 2.87 -2.74 2.48
N GLY A 127 2.78 -1.86 3.46
CA GLY A 127 3.40 -0.53 3.39
C GLY A 127 4.89 -0.61 3.69
N SER A 128 5.27 -1.23 4.81
CA SER A 128 6.65 -1.54 5.19
C SER A 128 6.74 -2.93 5.78
N LEU A 129 7.79 -3.67 5.42
CA LEU A 129 8.05 -5.04 5.89
C LEU A 129 9.25 -5.03 6.85
N PHE A 130 9.04 -5.59 8.04
CA PHE A 130 10.05 -5.79 9.08
C PHE A 130 10.33 -7.28 9.20
N ILE A 131 11.58 -7.68 9.03
CA ILE A 131 11.97 -9.08 8.89
C ILE A 131 12.81 -9.51 10.09
N GLY A 132 12.30 -10.46 10.86
CA GLY A 132 12.91 -10.97 12.09
C GLY A 132 12.56 -10.12 13.32
N GLU A 133 12.70 -10.71 14.49
CA GLU A 133 12.39 -10.04 15.78
C GLU A 133 13.43 -8.97 16.19
N GLU A 134 14.54 -8.86 15.44
CA GLU A 134 15.57 -7.85 15.68
C GLU A 134 15.20 -6.47 15.12
N THR A 135 14.09 -6.35 14.43
CA THR A 135 13.56 -5.09 13.94
C THR A 135 12.11 -4.90 14.36
N THR A 136 11.63 -3.67 14.36
CA THR A 136 10.26 -3.32 14.75
C THR A 136 9.85 -2.01 14.08
N VAL A 137 8.54 -1.72 14.05
CA VAL A 137 7.96 -0.47 13.56
C VAL A 137 8.67 0.74 14.17
N THR A 138 8.97 0.73 15.46
CA THR A 138 9.66 1.82 16.15
C THR A 138 11.00 2.20 15.49
N TYR A 139 11.75 1.23 15.01
CA TYR A 139 13.02 1.51 14.32
C TYR A 139 12.80 2.14 12.94
N GLY A 140 11.83 1.62 12.19
CA GLY A 140 11.42 2.18 10.90
C GLY A 140 10.98 3.62 11.01
N ASP A 141 10.16 3.94 11.99
CA ASP A 141 9.63 5.27 12.21
C ASP A 141 10.66 6.30 12.67
N LYS A 142 11.68 5.87 13.41
CA LYS A 142 12.57 6.79 14.12
C LYS A 142 14.00 6.83 13.57
N CYS A 143 14.56 5.68 13.18
CA CYS A 143 16.02 5.56 13.03
C CYS A 143 16.51 4.85 11.77
N SER A 144 15.76 3.92 11.19
CA SER A 144 16.22 3.08 10.06
C SER A 144 16.33 3.83 8.73
N GLY A 145 15.71 5.01 8.62
CA GLY A 145 15.80 5.86 7.43
C GLY A 145 14.86 5.46 6.29
N THR A 146 14.03 4.45 6.48
CA THR A 146 12.96 4.10 5.54
C THR A 146 11.84 5.14 5.61
N ASN A 147 11.03 5.22 4.53
CA ASN A 147 9.82 6.02 4.56
C ASN A 147 8.83 5.46 5.59
N HIS A 148 8.28 6.33 6.45
CA HIS A 148 7.27 5.97 7.44
C HIS A 148 5.90 6.60 7.16
N ILE A 149 5.70 7.25 6.00
CA ILE A 149 4.39 7.73 5.53
C ILE A 149 3.83 6.64 4.63
N LEU A 150 3.13 5.72 5.23
CA LEU A 150 2.75 4.44 4.66
C LEU A 150 1.26 4.38 4.35
N PRO A 151 0.82 3.44 3.50
CA PRO A 151 -0.58 3.28 3.14
C PRO A 151 -1.35 2.56 4.24
N THR A 152 -2.53 3.05 4.59
CA THR A 152 -3.46 2.45 5.55
C THR A 152 -4.73 1.97 4.85
N LYS A 153 -5.59 1.23 5.57
CA LYS A 153 -6.91 0.79 5.07
C LYS A 153 -6.84 0.03 3.75
N GLY A 154 -5.90 -0.88 3.65
CA GLY A 154 -5.71 -1.71 2.48
C GLY A 154 -5.12 -0.99 1.27
N ALA A 155 -4.69 0.26 1.37
CA ALA A 155 -4.08 0.98 0.26
C ALA A 155 -2.73 0.37 -0.16
N ALA A 156 -2.14 -0.51 0.66
CA ALA A 156 -0.95 -1.27 0.32
C ALA A 156 -1.15 -2.24 -0.86
N HIS A 157 -2.39 -2.51 -1.27
CA HIS A 157 -2.68 -3.23 -2.52
C HIS A 157 -2.16 -2.50 -3.79
N TYR A 158 -1.92 -1.19 -3.75
CA TYR A 158 -1.50 -0.45 -4.95
C TYR A 158 -0.36 0.55 -4.71
N THR A 159 0.02 0.84 -3.48
CA THR A 159 1.07 1.82 -3.16
C THR A 159 1.86 1.42 -1.92
N GLY A 160 3.16 1.70 -1.92
CA GLY A 160 4.02 1.58 -0.75
C GLY A 160 4.16 2.89 0.04
N GLY A 161 3.31 3.89 -0.22
CA GLY A 161 3.33 5.18 0.47
C GLY A 161 4.15 6.26 -0.23
N LEU A 162 4.63 7.20 0.56
CA LEU A 162 5.39 8.34 0.05
C LEU A 162 6.70 7.90 -0.61
N SER A 163 6.95 8.40 -1.80
CA SER A 163 8.14 8.06 -2.57
C SER A 163 8.56 9.22 -3.48
N VAL A 164 9.78 9.17 -4.02
CA VAL A 164 10.33 10.24 -4.85
C VAL A 164 9.45 10.59 -6.04
N HIS A 165 8.82 9.62 -6.69
CA HIS A 165 7.96 9.88 -7.85
C HIS A 165 6.67 10.63 -7.51
N LYS A 166 6.25 10.71 -6.25
CA LYS A 166 5.13 11.58 -5.83
C LYS A 166 5.43 13.07 -6.02
N PHE A 167 6.70 13.43 -6.05
CA PHE A 167 7.17 14.79 -6.32
C PHE A 167 7.49 15.04 -7.79
N LEU A 168 7.40 14.01 -8.64
CA LEU A 168 7.68 14.10 -10.06
C LEU A 168 6.38 14.29 -10.85
N LYS A 169 6.34 15.36 -11.65
CA LYS A 169 5.26 15.56 -12.62
C LYS A 169 5.61 14.86 -13.92
N ILE A 170 4.85 13.82 -14.26
CA ILE A 170 4.99 13.10 -15.53
C ILE A 170 4.14 13.82 -16.59
N VAL A 171 4.77 14.23 -17.66
CA VAL A 171 4.12 14.87 -18.81
C VAL A 171 4.49 14.16 -20.09
N THR A 172 3.61 14.23 -21.09
CA THR A 172 3.87 13.67 -22.42
C THR A 172 4.20 14.78 -23.41
N THR A 173 5.09 14.47 -24.36
CA THR A 173 5.44 15.36 -25.48
C THR A 173 5.31 14.56 -26.76
N GLN A 174 4.66 15.14 -27.77
CA GLN A 174 4.49 14.52 -29.08
C GLN A 174 5.09 15.40 -30.18
N ARG A 175 5.82 14.78 -31.09
CA ARG A 175 6.31 15.40 -32.33
C ARG A 175 6.07 14.41 -33.46
N MET A 176 5.63 14.94 -34.63
CA MET A 176 5.38 14.14 -35.82
C MET A 176 6.06 14.77 -37.04
N THR A 177 6.61 13.95 -37.94
CA THR A 177 7.09 14.40 -39.23
C THR A 177 5.92 14.60 -40.21
N LYS A 178 6.15 15.29 -41.30
CA LYS A 178 5.14 15.44 -42.35
C LYS A 178 4.76 14.08 -42.95
N GLU A 179 5.75 13.24 -43.18
CA GLU A 179 5.59 11.90 -43.76
C GLU A 179 4.71 11.02 -42.89
N ALA A 180 5.01 10.96 -41.56
CA ALA A 180 4.20 10.19 -40.60
C ALA A 180 2.77 10.74 -40.51
N ASN A 181 2.57 12.05 -40.70
CA ASN A 181 1.24 12.66 -40.69
C ASN A 181 0.29 12.06 -41.75
N ARG A 182 0.82 11.54 -42.87
CA ARG A 182 0.01 10.94 -43.91
C ARG A 182 -0.86 9.80 -43.44
N GLU A 183 -0.24 8.79 -42.78
CA GLU A 183 -0.95 7.63 -42.30
C GLU A 183 -1.72 7.93 -40.99
N VAL A 184 -1.05 8.58 -40.04
CA VAL A 184 -1.66 8.90 -38.73
C VAL A 184 -2.82 9.88 -38.91
N GLY A 185 -2.70 10.87 -39.80
CA GLY A 185 -3.78 11.84 -40.06
C GLY A 185 -5.02 11.20 -40.66
N GLN A 186 -4.87 10.28 -41.62
CA GLN A 186 -6.01 9.52 -42.19
C GLN A 186 -6.70 8.66 -41.12
N ALA A 187 -5.91 7.91 -40.36
CA ALA A 187 -6.46 7.07 -39.29
C ALA A 187 -7.18 7.90 -38.22
N ALA A 188 -6.57 9.01 -37.79
CA ALA A 188 -7.14 9.91 -36.80
C ALA A 188 -8.44 10.54 -37.26
N ALA A 189 -8.49 11.02 -38.51
CA ALA A 189 -9.71 11.58 -39.09
C ALA A 189 -10.86 10.57 -39.14
N ARG A 190 -10.54 9.34 -39.58
CA ARG A 190 -11.53 8.25 -39.66
C ARG A 190 -12.06 7.86 -38.27
N ILE A 191 -11.18 7.64 -37.27
CA ILE A 191 -11.58 7.30 -35.91
C ILE A 191 -12.43 8.42 -35.32
N SER A 192 -11.99 9.68 -35.45
CA SER A 192 -12.74 10.82 -34.92
C SER A 192 -14.17 10.92 -35.52
N ARG A 193 -14.36 10.60 -36.79
CA ARG A 193 -15.69 10.56 -37.40
C ARG A 193 -16.55 9.42 -36.88
N LEU A 194 -15.95 8.25 -36.65
CA LEU A 194 -16.66 7.13 -36.04
C LEU A 194 -17.14 7.45 -34.60
N GLU A 195 -16.39 8.30 -33.89
CA GLU A 195 -16.72 8.80 -32.56
C GLU A 195 -17.67 10.03 -32.59
N GLY A 196 -18.04 10.52 -33.78
CA GLY A 196 -18.85 11.73 -33.91
C GLY A 196 -18.10 13.03 -33.64
N MET A 197 -16.76 13.01 -33.62
CA MET A 197 -15.91 14.16 -33.30
C MET A 197 -15.40 14.86 -34.58
N GLU A 198 -16.28 15.48 -35.32
CA GLU A 198 -15.96 16.09 -36.61
C GLU A 198 -14.88 17.21 -36.49
N GLY A 199 -14.87 17.98 -35.42
CA GLY A 199 -13.82 18.98 -35.20
C GLY A 199 -12.41 18.37 -35.13
N HIS A 200 -12.26 17.21 -34.50
CA HIS A 200 -11.02 16.45 -34.45
C HIS A 200 -10.65 15.87 -35.82
N ALA A 201 -11.62 15.32 -36.52
CA ALA A 201 -11.43 14.82 -37.90
C ALA A 201 -10.90 15.93 -38.81
N ARG A 202 -11.54 17.11 -38.80
CA ARG A 202 -11.13 18.28 -39.60
C ARG A 202 -9.74 18.80 -39.23
N ALA A 203 -9.32 18.66 -37.95
CA ALA A 203 -7.97 19.03 -37.55
C ALA A 203 -6.89 18.13 -38.20
N ALA A 204 -7.19 16.86 -38.46
CA ALA A 204 -6.33 15.97 -39.22
C ALA A 204 -6.41 16.30 -40.72
N ASP A 205 -7.61 16.44 -41.28
CA ASP A 205 -7.83 16.73 -42.72
C ASP A 205 -7.11 17.99 -43.19
N VAL A 206 -7.13 19.06 -42.42
CA VAL A 206 -6.46 20.31 -42.79
C VAL A 206 -4.94 20.13 -42.93
N ARG A 207 -4.35 19.26 -42.14
CA ARG A 207 -2.92 18.92 -42.21
C ARG A 207 -2.63 18.04 -43.41
N LEU A 208 -3.47 17.05 -43.70
CA LEU A 208 -3.38 16.19 -44.87
C LEU A 208 -3.43 17.03 -46.13
N ARG A 209 -4.43 17.89 -46.27
CA ARG A 209 -4.54 18.82 -47.45
C ARG A 209 -3.35 19.77 -47.56
N LYS A 210 -2.83 20.26 -46.44
CA LYS A 210 -1.68 21.17 -46.43
C LYS A 210 -0.39 20.50 -46.88
N TYR A 211 -0.14 19.30 -46.42
CA TYR A 211 1.14 18.62 -46.69
C TYR A 211 1.11 17.72 -47.89
N PHE A 212 -0.09 17.26 -48.32
CA PHE A 212 -0.29 16.34 -49.42
C PHE A 212 -1.41 16.85 -50.37
N PRO A 213 -1.29 18.09 -50.91
CA PRO A 213 -2.38 18.74 -51.66
C PRO A 213 -2.75 18.06 -52.98
N ARG A 214 -1.90 17.16 -53.48
CA ARG A 214 -2.12 16.40 -54.71
C ARG A 214 -2.70 15.00 -54.48
N GLU A 215 -2.88 14.62 -53.23
CA GLU A 215 -3.40 13.32 -52.82
C GLU A 215 -4.81 13.49 -52.24
N ASN A 216 -5.72 12.62 -52.67
CA ASN A 216 -7.08 12.62 -52.11
C ASN A 216 -7.09 11.76 -50.82
N LEU A 217 -6.67 12.35 -49.70
CA LEU A 217 -6.46 11.68 -48.41
C LEU A 217 -7.56 11.96 -47.39
N GLY A 218 -8.62 12.68 -47.72
CA GLY A 218 -9.65 13.13 -46.81
C GLY A 218 -11.05 12.66 -47.18
#